data_ce20afd32c7bffc76909b1ac4d30f93e
#
_entry.id   ce20afd32c7bffc76909b1ac4d30f93e
#
_cell.length_a   1.000
_cell.length_b   1.000
_cell.length_c   1.000
_cell.angle_alpha   90.00
_cell.angle_beta   90.00
_cell.angle_gamma   90.00
#
_symmetry.space_group_name_H-M   'P 1'
#
loop_
_entity.id
_entity.type
_entity.pdbx_description
1 polymer ?
#
loop_
_entity_poly.entity_id
_entity_poly.type
_entity_poly.pdbx_seq_one_letter_code
_entity_poly.pdbx_strand_id
1 'polypeptide(L)'
;TDVDGFGAAFGAVSSSFGNNVWLIVALVVTFGIMTLGIASGIEKANKIMIPLFYVMFIGLAIYVAVQPGAADGYRWMFTIDPEVFKDPMMYVYALGQSFFSLSLAGNGTVIYGSYLSDDEDVVSSAIITAIFDTCAAMLAALVIIPAMATTGAELTSGGPGLMFISLPHLFSNKIGRASCRERV
;
A
#
# COMPACT_ATOMS: atom_id res chain seq x y z
N THR A 1 -21.61 9.27 -10.09
CA THR A 1 -20.81 8.27 -9.37
C THR A 1 -19.47 8.85 -9.09
N ASP A 2 -19.32 9.33 -7.95
CA ASP A 2 -18.69 10.58 -7.70
C ASP A 2 -17.57 10.34 -6.70
N VAL A 3 -16.42 10.95 -6.94
CA VAL A 3 -15.32 11.08 -5.98
C VAL A 3 -15.87 11.47 -4.60
N ASP A 4 -16.88 12.34 -4.59
CA ASP A 4 -17.61 12.75 -3.39
C ASP A 4 -18.31 11.57 -2.70
N GLY A 5 -18.88 10.63 -3.42
CA GLY A 5 -19.51 9.43 -2.85
C GLY A 5 -18.51 8.49 -2.20
N PHE A 6 -17.34 8.27 -2.82
CA PHE A 6 -16.26 7.49 -2.21
C PHE A 6 -15.63 8.23 -1.03
N GLY A 7 -15.49 9.56 -1.13
CA GLY A 7 -15.06 10.41 -0.01
C GLY A 7 -15.99 10.33 1.19
N ALA A 8 -17.29 10.39 0.96
CA ALA A 8 -18.30 10.25 2.01
C ALA A 8 -18.30 8.84 2.64
N ALA A 9 -18.17 7.78 1.83
CA ALA A 9 -18.05 6.42 2.33
C ALA A 9 -16.79 6.21 3.16
N PHE A 10 -15.65 6.73 2.69
CA PHE A 10 -14.41 6.71 3.47
C PHE A 10 -14.53 7.50 4.77
N GLY A 11 -15.14 8.69 4.72
CA GLY A 11 -15.39 9.51 5.91
C GLY A 11 -16.29 8.82 6.93
N ALA A 12 -17.32 8.09 6.47
CA ALA A 12 -18.19 7.32 7.35
C ALA A 12 -17.44 6.18 8.04
N VAL A 13 -16.61 5.43 7.32
CA VAL A 13 -15.80 4.34 7.88
C VAL A 13 -14.69 4.86 8.78
N SER A 14 -14.08 5.99 8.46
CA SER A 14 -13.01 6.61 9.26
C SER A 14 -13.51 7.44 10.45
N SER A 15 -14.81 7.58 10.63
CA SER A 15 -15.40 8.26 11.80
C SER A 15 -15.14 7.46 13.09
N SER A 16 -15.21 8.13 14.24
CA SER A 16 -14.83 7.58 15.56
C SER A 16 -15.51 6.26 15.92
N PHE A 17 -16.69 5.96 15.38
CA PHE A 17 -17.44 4.72 15.65
C PHE A 17 -17.84 3.97 14.37
N GLY A 18 -17.54 4.49 13.20
CA GLY A 18 -17.98 3.94 11.91
C GLY A 18 -17.36 2.58 11.55
N ASN A 19 -16.24 2.24 12.18
CA ASN A 19 -15.47 1.03 11.86
C ASN A 19 -15.43 -0.02 12.99
N ASN A 20 -16.17 0.16 14.07
CA ASN A 20 -16.06 -0.70 15.25
C ASN A 20 -16.34 -2.18 14.97
N VAL A 21 -17.32 -2.50 14.12
CA VAL A 21 -17.63 -3.88 13.76
C VAL A 21 -16.45 -4.55 13.04
N TRP A 22 -15.88 -3.87 12.06
CA TRP A 22 -14.73 -4.36 11.30
C TRP A 22 -13.46 -4.45 12.15
N LEU A 23 -13.29 -3.53 13.10
CA LEU A 23 -12.22 -3.57 14.07
C LEU A 23 -12.31 -4.83 14.93
N ILE A 24 -13.51 -5.15 15.44
CA ILE A 24 -13.74 -6.38 16.23
C ILE A 24 -13.44 -7.62 15.39
N VAL A 25 -13.92 -7.68 14.14
CA VAL A 25 -13.62 -8.78 13.22
C VAL A 25 -12.12 -8.94 13.01
N ALA A 26 -11.42 -7.85 12.73
CA ALA A 26 -9.95 -7.86 12.54
C ALA A 26 -9.22 -8.33 13.81
N LEU A 27 -9.65 -7.88 14.99
CA LEU A 27 -9.09 -8.32 16.28
C LEU A 27 -9.30 -9.83 16.50
N VAL A 28 -10.51 -10.33 16.27
CA VAL A 28 -10.81 -11.77 16.43
C VAL A 28 -9.96 -12.62 15.49
N VAL A 29 -9.81 -12.21 14.22
CA VAL A 29 -8.96 -12.91 13.24
C VAL A 29 -7.50 -12.87 13.68
N THR A 30 -7.00 -11.70 14.08
CA THR A 30 -5.60 -11.53 14.51
C THR A 30 -5.30 -12.36 15.75
N PHE A 31 -6.13 -12.30 16.78
CA PHE A 31 -5.96 -13.12 17.96
C PHE A 31 -6.09 -14.61 17.65
N GLY A 32 -7.01 -15.00 16.76
CA GLY A 32 -7.14 -16.37 16.29
C GLY A 32 -5.84 -16.90 15.65
N ILE A 33 -5.20 -16.10 14.80
CA ILE A 33 -3.89 -16.45 14.19
C ILE A 33 -2.80 -16.52 15.27
N MET A 34 -2.77 -15.57 16.19
CA MET A 34 -1.76 -15.52 17.26
C MET A 34 -1.87 -16.71 18.24
N THR A 35 -3.08 -17.23 18.51
CA THR A 35 -3.26 -18.41 19.38
C THR A 35 -2.65 -19.67 18.79
N LEU A 36 -2.44 -19.72 17.47
CA LEU A 36 -1.78 -20.84 16.79
C LEU A 36 -0.25 -20.80 16.96
N GLY A 37 0.29 -19.75 17.57
CA GLY A 37 1.72 -19.55 17.77
C GLY A 37 2.41 -18.86 16.59
N ILE A 38 3.70 -18.52 16.80
CA ILE A 38 4.46 -17.72 15.81
C ILE A 38 4.79 -18.54 14.58
N ALA A 39 5.41 -19.72 14.76
CA ALA A 39 5.84 -20.55 13.64
C ALA A 39 4.66 -21.18 12.87
N SER A 40 3.60 -21.58 13.55
CA SER A 40 2.46 -22.24 12.90
C SER A 40 1.32 -21.31 12.52
N GLY A 41 1.22 -20.14 13.12
CA GLY A 41 0.18 -19.14 12.86
C GLY A 41 0.69 -18.02 11.98
N ILE A 42 1.54 -17.15 12.53
CA ILE A 42 1.99 -15.93 11.86
C ILE A 42 2.81 -16.25 10.60
N GLU A 43 3.73 -17.19 10.69
CA GLU A 43 4.58 -17.58 9.56
C GLU A 43 3.75 -18.16 8.40
N LYS A 44 2.80 -19.07 8.68
CA LYS A 44 1.92 -19.61 7.64
C LYS A 44 1.01 -18.56 7.01
N ALA A 45 0.46 -17.65 7.83
CA ALA A 45 -0.34 -16.55 7.32
C ALA A 45 0.49 -15.67 6.36
N ASN A 46 1.70 -15.30 6.75
CA ASN A 46 2.59 -14.48 5.94
C ASN A 46 3.04 -15.20 4.65
N LYS A 47 3.30 -16.51 4.69
CA LYS A 47 3.64 -17.31 3.49
C LYS A 47 2.55 -17.28 2.41
N ILE A 48 1.31 -17.04 2.79
CA ILE A 48 0.19 -16.91 1.85
C ILE A 48 -0.06 -15.44 1.50
N MET A 49 -0.07 -14.57 2.50
CA MET A 49 -0.43 -13.16 2.32
C MET A 49 0.59 -12.38 1.49
N ILE A 50 1.89 -12.63 1.69
CA ILE A 50 2.95 -11.88 0.97
C ILE A 50 2.94 -12.20 -0.53
N PRO A 51 2.96 -13.47 -0.99
CA PRO A 51 2.84 -13.76 -2.42
C PRO A 51 1.53 -13.27 -3.03
N LEU A 52 0.41 -13.40 -2.31
CA LEU A 52 -0.89 -12.90 -2.76
C LEU A 52 -0.87 -11.39 -2.96
N PHE A 53 -0.24 -10.64 -2.04
CA PHE A 53 -0.04 -9.21 -2.15
C PHE A 53 0.73 -8.85 -3.43
N TYR A 54 1.88 -9.48 -3.68
CA TYR A 54 2.68 -9.21 -4.87
C TYR A 54 1.93 -9.54 -6.17
N VAL A 55 1.26 -10.70 -6.25
CA VAL A 55 0.47 -11.08 -7.42
C VAL A 55 -0.65 -10.08 -7.68
N MET A 56 -1.36 -9.66 -6.64
CA MET A 56 -2.43 -8.68 -6.76
C MET A 56 -1.90 -7.32 -7.25
N PHE A 57 -0.81 -6.82 -6.67
CA PHE A 57 -0.25 -5.53 -7.06
C PHE A 57 0.41 -5.57 -8.44
N ILE A 58 1.03 -6.66 -8.84
CA ILE A 58 1.54 -6.84 -10.22
C ILE A 58 0.36 -6.82 -11.21
N GLY A 59 -0.71 -7.54 -10.91
CA GLY A 59 -1.92 -7.50 -11.74
C GLY A 59 -2.52 -6.10 -11.87
N LEU A 60 -2.58 -5.37 -10.75
CA LEU A 60 -3.02 -3.97 -10.76
C LEU A 60 -2.07 -3.05 -11.52
N ALA A 61 -0.75 -3.24 -11.39
CA ALA A 61 0.23 -2.45 -12.13
C ALA A 61 0.06 -2.62 -13.65
N ILE A 62 -0.11 -3.86 -14.11
CA ILE A 62 -0.38 -4.15 -15.53
C ILE A 62 -1.71 -3.51 -15.95
N TYR A 63 -2.75 -3.65 -15.14
CA TYR A 63 -4.06 -3.07 -15.43
C TYR A 63 -4.01 -1.54 -15.54
N VAL A 64 -3.34 -0.86 -14.61
CA VAL A 64 -3.20 0.59 -14.62
C VAL A 64 -2.33 1.06 -15.78
N ALA A 65 -1.25 0.34 -16.09
CA ALA A 65 -0.32 0.71 -17.17
C ALA A 65 -0.98 0.81 -18.55
N VAL A 66 -2.02 0.02 -18.81
CA VAL A 66 -2.75 0.07 -20.09
C VAL A 66 -3.86 1.14 -20.10
N GLN A 67 -4.03 1.91 -19.02
CA GLN A 67 -5.06 2.94 -18.98
C GLN A 67 -4.61 4.23 -19.68
N PRO A 68 -5.52 4.92 -20.41
CA PRO A 68 -5.21 6.23 -20.95
C PRO A 68 -4.91 7.24 -19.81
N GLY A 69 -3.84 7.99 -19.96
CA GLY A 69 -3.36 8.94 -18.94
C GLY A 69 -2.36 8.36 -17.92
N ALA A 70 -2.17 7.04 -17.85
CA ALA A 70 -1.19 6.44 -16.95
C ALA A 70 0.25 6.89 -17.26
N ALA A 71 0.54 7.15 -18.53
CA ALA A 71 1.86 7.60 -18.97
C ALA A 71 2.31 8.91 -18.28
N ASP A 72 1.40 9.81 -18.00
CA ASP A 72 1.71 11.08 -17.32
C ASP A 72 2.11 10.83 -15.85
N GLY A 73 1.45 9.88 -15.20
CA GLY A 73 1.83 9.45 -13.85
C GLY A 73 3.21 8.80 -13.81
N TYR A 74 3.52 7.93 -14.75
CA TYR A 74 4.87 7.35 -14.85
C TYR A 74 5.92 8.42 -15.16
N ARG A 75 5.63 9.34 -16.07
CA ARG A 75 6.54 10.45 -16.38
C ARG A 75 6.80 11.28 -15.13
N TRP A 76 5.77 11.64 -14.38
CA TRP A 76 5.91 12.39 -13.13
C TRP A 76 6.76 11.62 -12.11
N MET A 77 6.50 10.34 -11.91
CA MET A 77 7.21 9.49 -10.95
C MET A 77 8.71 9.38 -11.26
N PHE A 78 9.09 9.30 -12.54
CA PHE A 78 10.50 9.17 -12.96
C PHE A 78 11.16 10.48 -13.33
N THR A 79 10.46 11.61 -13.21
CA THR A 79 11.07 12.93 -13.37
C THR A 79 11.81 13.30 -12.08
N ILE A 80 13.13 13.35 -12.18
CA ILE A 80 13.99 13.72 -11.06
C ILE A 80 14.29 15.21 -11.15
N ASP A 81 13.92 15.97 -10.13
CA ASP A 81 14.33 17.36 -9.96
C ASP A 81 15.60 17.42 -9.10
N PRO A 82 16.75 17.82 -9.67
CA PRO A 82 18.01 17.89 -8.91
C PRO A 82 17.98 18.91 -7.76
N GLU A 83 17.10 19.89 -7.80
CA GLU A 83 17.00 20.90 -6.74
C GLU A 83 16.47 20.29 -5.42
N VAL A 84 15.64 19.23 -5.49
CA VAL A 84 15.12 18.52 -4.32
C VAL A 84 16.25 17.95 -3.47
N PHE A 85 17.36 17.52 -4.07
CA PHE A 85 18.52 16.98 -3.34
C PHE A 85 19.29 18.04 -2.53
N LYS A 86 19.04 19.31 -2.77
CA LYS A 86 19.65 20.42 -2.00
C LYS A 86 18.84 20.74 -0.74
N ASP A 87 17.59 20.26 -0.65
CA ASP A 87 16.75 20.49 0.51
C ASP A 87 17.06 19.46 1.63
N PRO A 88 17.58 19.90 2.79
CA PRO A 88 17.85 19.01 3.92
C PRO A 88 16.58 18.29 4.44
N MET A 89 15.41 18.88 4.28
CA MET A 89 14.15 18.29 4.75
C MET A 89 13.79 17.03 3.97
N MET A 90 14.17 16.93 2.71
CA MET A 90 13.98 15.72 1.92
C MET A 90 14.65 14.51 2.60
N TYR A 91 15.87 14.65 3.09
CA TYR A 91 16.57 13.57 3.79
C TYR A 91 15.92 13.23 5.12
N VAL A 92 15.40 14.22 5.84
CA VAL A 92 14.66 14.00 7.10
C VAL A 92 13.38 13.20 6.84
N TYR A 93 12.61 13.56 5.82
CA TYR A 93 11.41 12.81 5.44
C TYR A 93 11.74 11.40 4.95
N ALA A 94 12.78 11.23 4.13
CA ALA A 94 13.20 9.91 3.65
C ALA A 94 13.63 8.99 4.80
N LEU A 95 14.41 9.50 5.75
CA LEU A 95 14.80 8.76 6.96
C LEU A 95 13.59 8.43 7.81
N GLY A 96 12.71 9.40 8.07
CA GLY A 96 11.48 9.18 8.83
C GLY A 96 10.61 8.09 8.22
N GLN A 97 10.44 8.10 6.89
CA GLN A 97 9.69 7.07 6.18
C GLN A 97 10.37 5.70 6.28
N SER A 98 11.69 5.62 6.17
CA SER A 98 12.42 4.35 6.30
C SER A 98 12.28 3.76 7.72
N PHE A 99 12.37 4.58 8.75
CA PHE A 99 12.17 4.16 10.13
C PHE A 99 10.74 3.66 10.39
N PHE A 100 9.76 4.31 9.76
CA PHE A 100 8.36 3.90 9.86
C PHE A 100 8.10 2.59 9.10
N SER A 101 8.54 2.50 7.86
CA SER A 101 8.29 1.34 6.99
C SER A 101 8.91 0.05 7.53
N LEU A 102 10.17 0.13 7.98
CA LEU A 102 10.87 -1.01 8.60
C LEU A 102 10.45 -1.27 10.05
N SER A 103 9.44 -0.55 10.56
CA SER A 103 8.93 -0.69 11.93
C SER A 103 10.01 -0.52 13.04
N LEU A 104 11.08 0.22 12.75
CA LEU A 104 12.14 0.51 13.72
C LEU A 104 11.61 1.41 14.84
N ALA A 105 10.86 2.45 14.49
CA ALA A 105 10.27 3.37 15.45
C ALA A 105 9.18 2.72 16.32
N GLY A 106 8.50 1.69 15.83
CA GLY A 106 7.43 0.97 16.52
C GLY A 106 7.88 -0.30 17.24
N ASN A 107 9.19 -0.54 17.37
CA ASN A 107 9.78 -1.76 17.97
C ASN A 107 9.35 -3.09 17.32
N GLY A 108 8.64 -3.06 16.19
CA GLY A 108 8.21 -4.26 15.48
C GLY A 108 9.38 -5.16 15.08
N THR A 109 10.41 -4.57 14.47
CA THR A 109 11.61 -5.29 14.06
C THR A 109 12.36 -5.89 15.25
N VAL A 110 12.37 -5.21 16.40
CA VAL A 110 13.00 -5.74 17.64
C VAL A 110 12.24 -6.97 18.14
N ILE A 111 10.89 -6.94 18.09
CA ILE A 111 10.06 -8.08 18.50
C ILE A 111 10.28 -9.26 17.55
N TYR A 112 10.28 -9.04 16.24
CA TYR A 112 10.55 -10.11 15.28
C TYR A 112 11.98 -10.66 15.41
N GLY A 113 12.97 -9.80 15.66
CA GLY A 113 14.35 -10.21 15.92
C GLY A 113 14.48 -11.12 17.15
N SER A 114 13.65 -10.92 18.17
CA SER A 114 13.66 -11.76 19.37
C SER A 114 13.13 -13.18 19.15
N TYR A 115 12.50 -13.45 18.00
CA TYR A 115 11.97 -14.77 17.64
C TYR A 115 12.86 -15.52 16.67
N LEU A 116 13.96 -14.90 16.21
CA LEU A 116 14.94 -15.60 15.37
C LEU A 116 15.64 -16.71 16.18
N SER A 117 15.89 -17.83 15.51
CA SER A 117 16.71 -18.89 16.09
C SER A 117 18.19 -18.51 16.10
N ASP A 118 18.97 -19.13 16.98
CA ASP A 118 20.42 -18.86 17.12
C ASP A 118 21.20 -19.21 15.83
N ASP A 119 20.65 -20.05 14.96
CA ASP A 119 21.25 -20.48 13.69
C ASP A 119 21.00 -19.50 12.52
N GLU A 120 20.15 -18.48 12.71
CA GLU A 120 19.79 -17.53 11.64
C GLU A 120 20.78 -16.38 11.54
N ASP A 121 21.19 -16.06 10.31
CA ASP A 121 22.00 -14.87 10.02
C ASP A 121 21.14 -13.61 10.04
N VAL A 122 21.25 -12.86 11.14
CA VAL A 122 20.52 -11.61 11.39
C VAL A 122 20.81 -10.56 10.30
N VAL A 123 22.07 -10.48 9.83
CA VAL A 123 22.46 -9.46 8.84
C VAL A 123 21.82 -9.76 7.49
N SER A 124 21.88 -11.02 7.06
CA SER A 124 21.23 -11.45 5.80
C SER A 124 19.73 -11.24 5.86
N SER A 125 19.10 -11.61 6.96
CA SER A 125 17.64 -11.43 7.17
C SER A 125 17.22 -9.97 7.14
N ALA A 126 18.03 -9.08 7.75
CA ALA A 126 17.76 -7.64 7.73
C ALA A 126 17.88 -7.05 6.31
N ILE A 127 18.91 -7.44 5.57
CA ILE A 127 19.11 -6.99 4.17
C ILE A 127 17.95 -7.45 3.29
N ILE A 128 17.57 -8.72 3.38
CA ILE A 128 16.44 -9.28 2.62
C ILE A 128 15.15 -8.54 2.95
N THR A 129 14.88 -8.28 4.22
CA THR A 129 13.71 -7.53 4.66
C THR A 129 13.68 -6.12 4.04
N ALA A 130 14.79 -5.39 4.10
CA ALA A 130 14.89 -4.05 3.51
C ALA A 130 14.69 -4.06 1.99
N ILE A 131 15.21 -5.06 1.27
CA ILE A 131 15.02 -5.22 -0.17
C ILE A 131 13.54 -5.47 -0.48
N PHE A 132 12.91 -6.41 0.21
CA PHE A 132 11.49 -6.72 -0.03
C PHE A 132 10.57 -5.54 0.33
N ASP A 133 10.85 -4.82 1.40
CA ASP A 133 10.12 -3.59 1.76
C ASP A 133 10.22 -2.54 0.65
N THR A 134 11.43 -2.28 0.16
CA THR A 134 11.65 -1.35 -0.95
C THR A 134 10.94 -1.80 -2.23
N CYS A 135 11.02 -3.09 -2.58
CA CYS A 135 10.32 -3.63 -3.74
C CYS A 135 8.81 -3.50 -3.63
N ALA A 136 8.24 -3.75 -2.44
CA ALA A 136 6.82 -3.59 -2.20
C ALA A 136 6.38 -2.13 -2.32
N ALA A 137 7.16 -1.20 -1.76
CA ALA A 137 6.91 0.24 -1.85
C ALA A 137 6.96 0.74 -3.31
N MET A 138 7.97 0.32 -4.08
CA MET A 138 8.09 0.65 -5.49
C MET A 138 6.92 0.09 -6.31
N LEU A 139 6.52 -1.15 -6.04
CA LEU A 139 5.39 -1.77 -6.72
C LEU A 139 4.08 -1.03 -6.41
N ALA A 140 3.86 -0.64 -5.16
CA ALA A 140 2.71 0.15 -4.77
C ALA A 140 2.70 1.53 -5.47
N ALA A 141 3.85 2.20 -5.54
CA ALA A 141 3.99 3.47 -6.24
C ALA A 141 3.67 3.35 -7.75
N LEU A 142 4.14 2.26 -8.39
CA LEU A 142 3.84 1.96 -9.81
C LEU A 142 2.35 1.71 -10.09
N VAL A 143 1.56 1.44 -9.07
CA VAL A 143 0.09 1.32 -9.19
C VAL A 143 -0.58 2.65 -8.87
N ILE A 144 -0.27 3.23 -7.71
CA ILE A 144 -1.04 4.34 -7.15
C ILE A 144 -0.82 5.63 -7.94
N ILE A 145 0.42 5.98 -8.25
CA ILE A 145 0.74 7.26 -8.92
C ILE A 145 0.13 7.34 -10.33
N PRO A 146 0.31 6.31 -11.20
CA PRO A 146 -0.35 6.35 -12.50
C PRO A 146 -1.88 6.24 -12.41
N ALA A 147 -2.41 5.53 -11.40
CA ALA A 147 -3.86 5.48 -11.17
C ALA A 147 -4.42 6.87 -10.86
N MET A 148 -3.73 7.68 -10.06
CA MET A 148 -4.11 9.08 -9.80
C MET A 148 -4.11 9.91 -11.08
N ALA A 149 -3.08 9.80 -11.89
CA ALA A 149 -2.99 10.52 -13.17
C ALA A 149 -4.19 10.20 -14.08
N THR A 150 -4.65 8.95 -14.09
CA THR A 150 -5.83 8.55 -14.91
C THR A 150 -7.15 9.09 -14.39
N THR A 151 -7.25 9.45 -13.12
CA THR A 151 -8.46 10.02 -12.50
C THR A 151 -8.49 11.54 -12.49
N GLY A 152 -7.38 12.19 -12.90
CA GLY A 152 -7.22 13.64 -12.83
C GLY A 152 -7.03 14.18 -11.42
N ALA A 153 -6.67 13.30 -10.46
CA ALA A 153 -6.33 13.71 -9.10
C ALA A 153 -4.97 14.45 -9.08
N GLU A 154 -4.81 15.35 -8.12
CA GLU A 154 -3.52 16.01 -7.94
C GLU A 154 -2.45 15.00 -7.51
N LEU A 155 -1.38 14.88 -8.30
CA LEU A 155 -0.28 13.93 -8.07
C LEU A 155 0.53 14.23 -6.80
N THR A 156 0.35 15.42 -6.24
CA THR A 156 0.97 15.85 -4.99
C THR A 156 0.15 15.52 -3.75
N SER A 157 -1.11 15.06 -3.91
CA SER A 157 -1.93 14.70 -2.78
C SER A 157 -1.43 13.40 -2.13
N GLY A 158 -1.47 13.34 -0.81
CA GLY A 158 -0.99 12.22 -0.03
C GLY A 158 -2.04 11.71 0.97
N GLY A 159 -1.68 10.62 1.66
CA GLY A 159 -2.50 10.08 2.73
C GLY A 159 -3.44 8.93 2.33
N PRO A 160 -4.19 8.39 3.32
CA PRO A 160 -5.06 7.20 3.13
C PRO A 160 -6.17 7.40 2.09
N GLY A 161 -6.65 8.63 1.93
CA GLY A 161 -7.67 8.98 0.95
C GLY A 161 -7.27 8.63 -0.49
N LEU A 162 -5.99 8.69 -0.79
CA LEU A 162 -5.43 8.29 -2.07
C LEU A 162 -5.82 6.86 -2.46
N MET A 163 -5.60 5.92 -1.56
CA MET A 163 -5.86 4.51 -1.80
C MET A 163 -7.37 4.19 -1.75
N PHE A 164 -8.09 4.76 -0.79
CA PHE A 164 -9.48 4.40 -0.54
C PHE A 164 -10.51 5.22 -1.33
N ILE A 165 -10.12 6.32 -1.94
CA ILE A 165 -10.98 7.16 -2.78
C ILE A 165 -10.59 7.01 -4.26
N SER A 166 -9.32 7.21 -4.60
CA SER A 166 -8.87 7.26 -6.00
C SER A 166 -8.92 5.91 -6.70
N LEU A 167 -8.49 4.83 -6.05
CA LEU A 167 -8.54 3.49 -6.66
C LEU A 167 -9.97 2.98 -6.86
N PRO A 168 -10.90 3.03 -5.90
CA PRO A 168 -12.29 2.67 -6.14
C PRO A 168 -12.96 3.51 -7.23
N HIS A 169 -12.66 4.81 -7.29
CA HIS A 169 -13.16 5.68 -8.35
C HIS A 169 -12.66 5.24 -9.74
N LEU A 170 -11.39 4.87 -9.87
CA LEU A 170 -10.84 4.32 -11.11
C LEU A 170 -11.62 3.07 -11.56
N PHE A 171 -11.88 2.13 -10.65
CA PHE A 171 -12.59 0.90 -10.99
C PHE A 171 -14.06 1.16 -11.34
N SER A 172 -14.74 2.03 -10.59
CA SER A 172 -16.17 2.31 -10.83
C SER A 172 -16.43 2.99 -12.17
N ASN A 173 -15.59 3.91 -12.58
CA ASN A 173 -15.71 4.59 -13.88
C ASN A 173 -15.58 3.64 -15.08
N LYS A 174 -14.91 2.51 -14.90
CA LYS A 174 -14.71 1.54 -15.99
C LYS A 174 -15.78 0.47 -16.03
N ILE A 175 -16.24 0.00 -14.89
CA ILE A 175 -17.34 -0.97 -14.80
C ILE A 175 -18.62 -0.32 -15.32
N GLY A 176 -18.88 0.95 -14.98
CA GLY A 176 -20.02 1.71 -15.50
C GLY A 176 -19.98 1.92 -17.01
N ARG A 177 -18.81 2.18 -17.59
CA ARG A 177 -18.66 2.37 -19.05
C ARG A 177 -18.79 1.07 -19.85
N ALA A 178 -18.33 -0.06 -19.32
CA ALA A 178 -18.52 -1.36 -19.95
C ALA A 178 -20.01 -1.73 -20.01
N SER A 179 -20.74 -1.48 -18.92
CA SER A 179 -22.19 -1.74 -18.87
C SER A 179 -23.04 -0.82 -19.74
N CYS A 180 -22.58 0.42 -19.99
CA CYS A 180 -23.30 1.34 -20.89
C CYS A 180 -23.00 1.10 -22.38
N ARG A 181 -21.86 0.47 -22.72
CA ARG A 181 -21.49 0.18 -24.12
C ARG A 181 -22.25 -1.01 -24.70
N GLU A 182 -22.81 -1.85 -23.87
CA GLU A 182 -23.62 -3.00 -24.29
C GLU A 182 -25.12 -2.66 -24.54
N ARG A 183 -25.54 -1.42 -24.28
CA ARG A 183 -26.95 -0.98 -24.43
C ARG A 183 -27.22 -0.04 -25.62
N VAL A 184 -26.31 0.08 -26.56
CA VAL A 184 -26.52 0.87 -27.76
C VAL A 184 -26.50 -0.02 -29.00
#